data_3569526a5f4204ce9ec3f2d6b935395a
#
_entry.id   3569526a5f4204ce9ec3f2d6b935395a
#
_cell.length_a   1.000
_cell.length_b   1.000
_cell.length_c   1.000
_cell.angle_alpha   90.00
_cell.angle_beta   90.00
_cell.angle_gamma   90.00
#
_symmetry.space_group_name_H-M   'P 1'
#
loop_
_entity.id
_entity.type
_entity.pdbx_description
1 polymer ?
#
loop_
_entity_poly.entity_id
_entity_poly.type
_entity_poly.pdbx_seq_one_letter_code
_entity_poly.pdbx_strand_id
1 'polypeptide(L)'
;MAYAFHFLCLTSLWYSRCALKRKKEKSMENRLDILTSVDVLNTLHGGTVEPQVLQVQRDDSQELRILVPSIDPATIEVEINNNRLFIYYAVNLTAAGKDLRLPYSIYNKTLPFYVDISRIHSTIDGNMLVITLPFNMLANGYHRKIKTGND
;
A
#
# COMPACT_ATOMS: atom_id res chain seq x y z
N MET A 1 -37.22 48.82 -31.85
CA MET A 1 -36.00 48.39 -31.12
C MET A 1 -36.36 47.35 -30.04
N ALA A 2 -36.83 46.16 -30.41
CA ALA A 2 -37.24 45.14 -29.42
C ALA A 2 -36.88 43.69 -29.79
N TYR A 3 -35.98 43.47 -30.73
CA TYR A 3 -35.56 42.11 -31.18
C TYR A 3 -34.13 41.69 -30.83
N ALA A 4 -33.34 42.54 -30.18
CA ALA A 4 -31.93 42.22 -29.91
C ALA A 4 -31.71 41.54 -28.55
N PHE A 5 -32.68 41.50 -27.64
CA PHE A 5 -32.50 40.92 -26.31
C PHE A 5 -32.80 39.44 -26.14
N HIS A 6 -33.52 38.84 -27.12
CA HIS A 6 -33.93 37.43 -27.01
C HIS A 6 -32.86 36.44 -27.52
N PHE A 7 -31.84 36.88 -28.26
CA PHE A 7 -30.81 35.99 -28.82
C PHE A 7 -29.65 35.69 -27.85
N LEU A 8 -29.41 36.60 -26.90
CA LEU A 8 -28.32 36.42 -25.91
C LEU A 8 -28.67 35.45 -24.77
N CYS A 9 -29.93 35.20 -24.48
CA CYS A 9 -30.34 34.31 -23.41
C CYS A 9 -30.30 32.82 -23.78
N LEU A 10 -30.48 32.50 -25.05
CA LEU A 10 -30.45 31.12 -25.54
C LEU A 10 -29.02 30.52 -25.63
N THR A 11 -28.04 31.36 -25.88
CA THR A 11 -26.61 30.90 -25.98
C THR A 11 -26.01 30.56 -24.62
N SER A 12 -26.41 31.26 -23.54
CA SER A 12 -25.93 31.00 -22.19
C SER A 12 -26.44 29.66 -21.62
N LEU A 13 -27.69 29.32 -21.92
CA LEU A 13 -28.28 28.03 -21.52
C LEU A 13 -27.70 26.84 -22.28
N TRP A 14 -27.31 27.04 -23.54
CA TRP A 14 -26.68 25.98 -24.33
C TRP A 14 -25.25 25.71 -23.90
N TYR A 15 -24.48 26.75 -23.56
CA TYR A 15 -23.11 26.62 -23.03
C TYR A 15 -23.08 25.94 -21.66
N SER A 16 -24.04 26.26 -20.78
CA SER A 16 -24.18 25.64 -19.47
C SER A 16 -24.51 24.13 -19.56
N ARG A 17 -25.40 23.73 -20.49
CA ARG A 17 -25.73 22.32 -20.72
C ARG A 17 -24.58 21.53 -21.32
N CYS A 18 -23.79 22.13 -22.19
CA CYS A 18 -22.62 21.48 -22.80
C CYS A 18 -21.49 21.28 -21.78
N ALA A 19 -21.28 22.25 -20.89
CA ALA A 19 -20.29 22.14 -19.80
C ALA A 19 -20.68 21.07 -18.75
N LEU A 20 -21.96 20.98 -18.41
CA LEU A 20 -22.48 19.94 -17.50
C LEU A 20 -22.39 18.54 -18.11
N LYS A 21 -22.64 18.38 -19.42
CA LYS A 21 -22.51 17.11 -20.11
C LYS A 21 -21.06 16.64 -20.15
N ARG A 22 -20.12 17.54 -20.46
CA ARG A 22 -18.68 17.25 -20.48
C ARG A 22 -18.13 16.88 -19.09
N LYS A 23 -18.65 17.53 -18.03
CA LYS A 23 -18.26 17.20 -16.64
C LYS A 23 -18.79 15.81 -16.20
N LYS A 24 -19.97 15.43 -16.68
CA LYS A 24 -20.59 14.13 -16.41
C LYS A 24 -19.88 12.99 -17.16
N GLU A 25 -19.47 13.22 -18.42
CA GLU A 25 -18.68 12.25 -19.20
C GLU A 25 -17.30 12.01 -18.59
N LYS A 26 -16.59 13.07 -18.19
CA LYS A 26 -15.28 12.95 -17.54
C LYS A 26 -15.36 12.27 -16.16
N SER A 27 -16.47 12.44 -15.44
CA SER A 27 -16.72 11.74 -14.17
C SER A 27 -17.02 10.25 -14.35
N MET A 28 -17.67 9.88 -15.47
CA MET A 28 -17.92 8.48 -15.81
C MET A 28 -16.66 7.78 -16.30
N GLU A 29 -15.83 8.45 -17.10
CA GLU A 29 -14.54 7.94 -17.56
C GLU A 29 -13.61 7.63 -16.39
N ASN A 30 -13.48 8.54 -15.41
CA ASN A 30 -12.71 8.30 -14.20
C ASN A 30 -13.26 7.14 -13.34
N ARG A 31 -14.58 6.91 -13.36
CA ARG A 31 -15.19 5.76 -12.65
C ARG A 31 -14.91 4.43 -13.33
N LEU A 32 -14.91 4.42 -14.65
CA LEU A 32 -14.55 3.24 -15.45
C LEU A 32 -13.07 2.89 -15.25
N ASP A 33 -12.18 3.88 -15.22
CA ASP A 33 -10.75 3.68 -14.95
C ASP A 33 -10.51 3.08 -13.56
N ILE A 34 -11.24 3.55 -12.56
CA ILE A 34 -11.14 3.00 -11.19
C ILE A 34 -11.69 1.57 -11.14
N LEU A 35 -12.83 1.30 -11.77
CA LEU A 35 -13.42 -0.03 -11.80
C LEU A 35 -12.52 -1.01 -12.57
N THR A 36 -11.95 -0.59 -13.68
CA THR A 36 -11.00 -1.41 -14.45
C THR A 36 -9.74 -1.69 -13.63
N SER A 37 -9.25 -0.72 -12.88
CA SER A 37 -8.11 -0.90 -11.97
C SER A 37 -8.43 -1.88 -10.84
N VAL A 38 -9.64 -1.81 -10.27
CA VAL A 38 -10.10 -2.74 -9.24
C VAL A 38 -10.27 -4.15 -9.79
N ASP A 39 -10.83 -4.28 -11.00
CA ASP A 39 -10.99 -5.58 -11.67
C ASP A 39 -9.64 -6.21 -12.02
N VAL A 40 -8.69 -5.41 -12.50
CA VAL A 40 -7.31 -5.88 -12.74
C VAL A 40 -6.66 -6.32 -11.45
N LEU A 41 -6.78 -5.56 -10.36
CA LEU A 41 -6.26 -5.94 -9.06
C LEU A 41 -6.94 -7.21 -8.53
N ASN A 42 -8.25 -7.34 -8.66
CA ASN A 42 -8.99 -8.52 -8.26
C ASN A 42 -8.62 -9.76 -9.11
N THR A 43 -8.38 -9.58 -10.40
CA THR A 43 -7.94 -10.66 -11.30
C THR A 43 -6.51 -11.10 -10.97
N LEU A 44 -5.64 -10.17 -10.61
CA LEU A 44 -4.29 -10.45 -10.14
C LEU A 44 -4.28 -11.15 -8.78
N HIS A 45 -5.26 -10.85 -7.93
CA HIS A 45 -5.45 -11.49 -6.64
C HIS A 45 -6.42 -12.68 -6.70
N GLY A 46 -6.95 -12.99 -7.87
CA GLY A 46 -7.90 -14.10 -8.10
C GLY A 46 -7.33 -15.44 -7.69
N GLY A 47 -7.56 -15.83 -6.43
CA GLY A 47 -7.08 -17.05 -5.82
C GLY A 47 -5.70 -16.97 -5.17
N THR A 48 -5.02 -15.82 -5.14
CA THR A 48 -3.81 -15.64 -4.31
C THR A 48 -4.22 -15.47 -2.86
N VAL A 49 -3.72 -16.37 -2.03
CA VAL A 49 -3.87 -16.28 -0.58
C VAL A 49 -3.17 -15.01 -0.10
N GLU A 50 -3.85 -14.24 0.74
CA GLU A 50 -3.34 -13.00 1.32
C GLU A 50 -1.98 -13.22 2.00
N PRO A 51 -1.01 -12.31 1.85
CA PRO A 51 0.26 -12.39 2.53
C PRO A 51 0.07 -12.50 4.04
N GLN A 52 0.71 -13.49 4.64
CA GLN A 52 0.67 -13.69 6.09
C GLN A 52 1.88 -13.04 6.72
N VAL A 53 1.65 -12.14 7.66
CA VAL A 53 2.71 -11.46 8.43
C VAL A 53 2.54 -11.83 9.90
N LEU A 54 3.46 -12.64 10.40
CA LEU A 54 3.53 -13.01 11.81
C LEU A 54 4.62 -12.20 12.50
N GLN A 55 4.26 -11.54 13.59
CA GLN A 55 5.18 -10.78 14.41
C GLN A 55 5.47 -11.57 15.69
N VAL A 56 6.74 -11.89 15.91
CA VAL A 56 7.22 -12.62 17.09
C VAL A 56 8.16 -11.72 17.86
N GLN A 57 7.87 -11.50 19.13
CA GLN A 57 8.75 -10.74 20.01
C GLN A 57 9.65 -11.69 20.78
N ARG A 58 10.94 -11.38 20.80
CA ARG A 58 11.98 -12.02 21.61
C ARG A 58 12.49 -11.04 22.66
N ASP A 59 13.39 -11.49 23.52
CA ASP A 59 13.92 -10.66 24.61
C ASP A 59 14.77 -9.49 24.10
N ASP A 60 15.52 -9.70 23.00
CA ASP A 60 16.48 -8.75 22.43
C ASP A 60 16.11 -8.23 21.05
N SER A 61 15.06 -8.75 20.46
CA SER A 61 14.70 -8.49 19.09
C SER A 61 13.21 -8.72 18.82
N GLN A 62 12.75 -8.24 17.69
CA GLN A 62 11.46 -8.55 17.11
C GLN A 62 11.68 -9.20 15.77
N GLU A 63 11.01 -10.30 15.48
CA GLU A 63 11.02 -10.97 14.20
C GLU A 63 9.70 -10.74 13.44
N LEU A 64 9.80 -10.38 12.18
CA LEU A 64 8.70 -10.39 11.24
C LEU A 64 8.88 -11.59 10.32
N ARG A 65 7.93 -12.54 10.38
CA ARG A 65 7.90 -13.72 9.51
C ARG A 65 6.83 -13.51 8.45
N ILE A 66 7.25 -13.52 7.21
CA ILE A 66 6.41 -13.20 6.07
C ILE A 66 6.31 -14.43 5.18
N LEU A 67 5.09 -14.88 4.98
CA LEU A 67 4.75 -15.94 4.03
C LEU A 67 3.86 -15.35 2.95
N VAL A 68 4.33 -15.36 1.72
CA VAL A 68 3.52 -15.01 0.56
C VAL A 68 3.38 -16.26 -0.30
N PRO A 69 2.21 -16.88 -0.29
CA PRO A 69 1.98 -18.08 -1.11
C PRO A 69 2.24 -17.79 -2.58
N SER A 70 2.87 -18.73 -3.25
CA SER A 70 3.22 -18.65 -4.69
C SER A 70 4.25 -17.59 -5.08
N ILE A 71 4.86 -16.90 -4.12
CA ILE A 71 5.93 -15.92 -4.35
C ILE A 71 7.22 -16.45 -3.71
N ASP A 72 8.30 -16.43 -4.49
CA ASP A 72 9.63 -16.78 -3.97
C ASP A 72 10.08 -15.72 -2.96
N PRO A 73 10.39 -16.09 -1.70
CA PRO A 73 10.86 -15.16 -0.69
C PRO A 73 12.07 -14.32 -1.12
N ALA A 74 12.90 -14.83 -2.03
CA ALA A 74 14.06 -14.12 -2.57
C ALA A 74 13.67 -12.91 -3.46
N THR A 75 12.43 -12.87 -3.96
CA THR A 75 11.93 -11.75 -4.78
C THR A 75 11.28 -10.64 -3.95
N ILE A 76 11.13 -10.85 -2.64
CA ILE A 76 10.57 -9.86 -1.74
C ILE A 76 11.64 -8.82 -1.39
N GLU A 77 11.33 -7.57 -1.66
CA GLU A 77 12.21 -6.45 -1.39
C GLU A 77 11.91 -5.83 -0.02
N VAL A 78 12.97 -5.54 0.73
CA VAL A 78 12.90 -4.92 2.06
C VAL A 78 13.65 -3.61 2.02
N GLU A 79 12.96 -2.53 2.30
CA GLU A 79 13.51 -1.17 2.26
C GLU A 79 13.19 -0.41 3.55
N ILE A 80 14.15 0.37 4.01
CA ILE A 80 13.96 1.27 5.14
C ILE A 80 14.15 2.69 4.63
N ASN A 81 13.10 3.48 4.74
CA ASN A 81 13.10 4.88 4.33
C ASN A 81 12.46 5.75 5.41
N ASN A 82 13.17 6.79 5.85
CA ASN A 82 12.70 7.72 6.89
C ASN A 82 12.11 7.00 8.13
N ASN A 83 12.83 6.04 8.66
CA ASN A 83 12.41 5.24 9.83
C ASN A 83 11.15 4.40 9.62
N ARG A 84 10.77 4.14 8.35
CA ARG A 84 9.67 3.27 7.97
C ARG A 84 10.21 2.04 7.27
N LEU A 85 9.72 0.89 7.67
CA LEU A 85 10.01 -0.38 7.03
C LEU A 85 8.96 -0.67 5.97
N PHE A 86 9.41 -0.80 4.74
CA PHE A 86 8.63 -1.20 3.58
C PHE A 86 9.02 -2.60 3.15
N ILE A 87 8.06 -3.46 2.99
CA ILE A 87 8.25 -4.80 2.46
C ILE A 87 7.26 -4.97 1.33
N TYR A 88 7.77 -5.28 0.15
CA TYR A 88 6.96 -5.38 -1.06
C TYR A 88 7.56 -6.38 -2.04
N TYR A 89 6.77 -6.85 -2.98
CA TYR A 89 7.22 -7.58 -4.15
C TYR A 89 6.70 -6.91 -5.42
N ALA A 90 7.40 -7.11 -6.52
CA ALA A 90 7.00 -6.54 -7.79
C ALA A 90 6.13 -7.51 -8.58
N VAL A 91 4.99 -7.03 -9.03
CA VAL A 91 4.12 -7.73 -9.97
C VAL A 91 4.36 -7.17 -11.37
N ASN A 92 4.72 -8.04 -12.30
CA ASN A 92 4.88 -7.65 -13.70
C ASN A 92 3.56 -7.84 -14.43
N LEU A 93 3.07 -6.77 -15.02
CA LEU A 93 1.85 -6.72 -15.81
C LEU A 93 2.17 -6.32 -17.23
N THR A 94 1.65 -7.07 -18.20
CA THR A 94 1.68 -6.66 -19.61
C THR A 94 0.32 -6.09 -19.98
N ALA A 95 0.23 -4.77 -20.12
CA ALA A 95 -0.98 -4.09 -20.52
C ALA A 95 -0.73 -3.29 -21.81
N ALA A 96 -1.57 -3.45 -22.81
CA ALA A 96 -1.47 -2.77 -24.11
C ALA A 96 -0.08 -2.85 -24.77
N GLY A 97 0.61 -4.00 -24.64
CA GLY A 97 1.95 -4.22 -25.20
C GLY A 97 3.08 -3.51 -24.44
N LYS A 98 2.82 -3.02 -23.23
CA LYS A 98 3.82 -2.44 -22.33
C LYS A 98 3.91 -3.28 -21.07
N ASP A 99 5.14 -3.57 -20.66
CA ASP A 99 5.40 -4.22 -19.39
C ASP A 99 5.45 -3.17 -18.28
N LEU A 100 4.60 -3.36 -17.29
CA LEU A 100 4.51 -2.52 -16.10
C LEU A 100 4.94 -3.33 -14.90
N ARG A 101 5.87 -2.81 -14.11
CA ARG A 101 6.29 -3.39 -12.85
C ARG A 101 5.64 -2.60 -11.71
N LEU A 102 4.68 -3.22 -11.01
CA LEU A 102 3.94 -2.59 -9.94
C LEU A 102 4.39 -3.17 -8.58
N PRO A 103 4.80 -2.31 -7.62
CA PRO A 103 5.12 -2.76 -6.28
C PRO A 103 3.82 -3.10 -5.52
N TYR A 104 3.74 -4.31 -5.00
CA TYR A 104 2.68 -4.74 -4.09
C TYR A 104 3.18 -4.71 -2.66
N SER A 105 2.62 -3.83 -1.84
CA SER A 105 3.05 -3.63 -0.45
C SER A 105 2.48 -4.71 0.46
N ILE A 106 3.36 -5.46 1.13
CA ILE A 106 3.02 -6.46 2.14
C ILE A 106 2.96 -5.82 3.53
N TYR A 107 3.95 -4.98 3.84
CA TYR A 107 4.10 -4.37 5.15
C TYR A 107 4.66 -2.95 5.02
N ASN A 108 4.05 -2.01 5.74
CA ASN A 108 4.48 -0.62 5.75
C ASN A 108 4.20 -0.02 7.13
N LYS A 109 5.20 -0.02 8.00
CA LYS A 109 5.06 0.57 9.34
C LYS A 109 6.30 1.35 9.76
N THR A 110 6.09 2.35 10.59
CA THR A 110 7.18 3.10 11.22
C THR A 110 7.87 2.21 12.26
N LEU A 111 9.19 2.18 12.22
CA LEU A 111 10.02 1.48 13.18
C LEU A 111 10.00 2.24 14.51
N PRO A 112 9.81 1.53 15.64
CA PRO A 112 9.95 2.13 16.95
C PRO A 112 11.38 2.61 17.20
N PHE A 113 11.56 3.66 18.02
CA PHE A 113 12.86 4.24 18.32
C PHE A 113 13.82 3.29 19.07
N TYR A 114 13.29 2.24 19.67
CA TYR A 114 14.09 1.23 20.36
C TYR A 114 14.64 0.13 19.43
N VAL A 115 14.34 0.18 18.13
CA VAL A 115 14.91 -0.72 17.12
C VAL A 115 16.22 -0.14 16.61
N ASP A 116 17.26 -0.97 16.58
CA ASP A 116 18.54 -0.62 15.96
C ASP A 116 18.49 -0.86 14.45
N ILE A 117 18.26 0.21 13.71
CA ILE A 117 18.09 0.18 12.25
C ILE A 117 19.35 -0.37 11.55
N SER A 118 20.52 -0.09 12.10
CA SER A 118 21.80 -0.49 11.50
C SER A 118 22.05 -2.00 11.55
N ARG A 119 21.37 -2.69 12.44
CA ARG A 119 21.50 -4.13 12.67
C ARG A 119 20.34 -4.96 12.13
N ILE A 120 19.38 -4.32 11.46
CA ILE A 120 18.29 -5.04 10.80
C ILE A 120 18.86 -5.91 9.70
N HIS A 121 18.44 -7.16 9.67
CA HIS A 121 18.82 -8.12 8.63
C HIS A 121 17.65 -9.03 8.29
N SER A 122 17.71 -9.60 7.08
CA SER A 122 16.71 -10.54 6.61
C SER A 122 17.36 -11.88 6.30
N THR A 123 16.63 -12.95 6.55
CA THR A 123 17.03 -14.33 6.23
C THR A 123 15.84 -15.06 5.63
N ILE A 124 16.11 -16.08 4.82
CA ILE A 124 15.09 -16.95 4.25
C ILE A 124 15.08 -18.26 5.04
N ASP A 125 13.92 -18.61 5.59
CA ASP A 125 13.67 -19.86 6.31
C ASP A 125 12.61 -20.67 5.55
N GLY A 126 13.07 -21.63 4.75
CA GLY A 126 12.21 -22.41 3.87
C GLY A 126 11.48 -21.52 2.86
N ASN A 127 10.17 -21.38 3.02
CA ASN A 127 9.32 -20.55 2.15
C ASN A 127 8.89 -19.22 2.82
N MET A 128 9.58 -18.82 3.87
CA MET A 128 9.29 -17.60 4.61
C MET A 128 10.48 -16.64 4.56
N LEU A 129 10.18 -15.35 4.43
CA LEU A 129 11.14 -14.29 4.69
C LEU A 129 11.06 -13.91 6.17
N VAL A 130 12.18 -13.99 6.87
CA VAL A 130 12.30 -13.62 8.28
C VAL A 130 13.15 -12.36 8.37
N ILE A 131 12.58 -11.30 8.91
CA ILE A 131 13.26 -10.02 9.14
C ILE A 131 13.45 -9.85 10.65
N THR A 132 14.70 -9.74 11.07
CA THR A 132 15.05 -9.52 12.48
C THR A 132 15.28 -8.04 12.72
N LEU A 133 14.59 -7.52 13.71
CA LEU A 133 14.64 -6.13 14.17
C LEU A 133 15.26 -6.09 15.58
N PRO A 134 16.59 -6.00 15.72
CA PRO A 134 17.26 -5.99 17.02
C PRO A 134 16.89 -4.74 17.82
N PHE A 135 16.77 -4.88 19.12
CA PHE A 135 16.59 -3.74 19.99
C PHE A 135 17.92 -3.04 20.26
N ASN A 136 17.88 -1.73 20.39
CA ASN A 136 19.05 -0.96 20.82
C ASN A 136 19.19 -1.02 22.36
N MET A 137 20.36 -0.61 22.84
CA MET A 137 20.65 -0.62 24.28
C MET A 137 19.68 0.24 25.12
N LEU A 138 19.01 1.22 24.50
CA LEU A 138 18.03 2.09 25.14
C LEU A 138 16.69 1.37 25.41
N ALA A 139 16.44 0.24 24.75
CA ALA A 139 15.21 -0.54 24.93
C ALA A 139 15.15 -1.24 26.32
N ASN A 140 16.30 -1.50 26.96
CA ASN A 140 16.37 -2.24 28.21
C ASN A 140 15.66 -1.56 29.38
N GLY A 141 15.31 -0.28 29.28
CA GLY A 141 14.61 0.46 30.34
C GLY A 141 13.08 0.46 30.22
N TYR A 142 12.51 -0.07 29.14
CA TYR A 142 11.08 0.08 28.83
C TYR A 142 10.23 -1.16 29.10
N HIS A 143 10.83 -2.30 29.39
CA HIS A 143 10.10 -3.51 29.78
C HIS A 143 9.71 -3.51 31.24
N ARG A 144 8.71 -2.72 31.61
CA ARG A 144 8.14 -2.69 32.95
C ARG A 144 6.80 -3.40 32.97
N LYS A 145 6.71 -4.50 33.67
CA LYS A 145 5.43 -5.14 33.97
C LYS A 145 4.72 -4.36 35.07
N ILE A 146 3.66 -3.66 34.73
CA ILE A 146 2.82 -2.96 35.70
C ILE A 146 1.84 -3.98 36.27
N LYS A 147 1.91 -4.21 37.56
CA LYS A 147 0.89 -4.99 38.27
C LYS A 147 -0.32 -4.09 38.49
N THR A 148 -1.47 -4.50 37.98
CA THR A 148 -2.73 -3.84 38.31
C THR A 148 -3.08 -4.23 39.75
N GLY A 149 -2.98 -3.27 40.66
CA GLY A 149 -3.48 -3.46 42.04
C GLY A 149 -5.00 -3.27 41.99
N ASN A 150 -5.73 -4.21 42.61
CA ASN A 150 -7.11 -3.93 43.02
C ASN A 150 -7.01 -3.21 44.36
N ASP A 151 -7.38 -1.93 44.37
CA ASP A 151 -7.67 -1.19 45.61
C ASP A 151 -9.03 -1.61 46.15
#